data_e1e470350061d8188749d96bde07feb7
#
_entry.id   e1e470350061d8188749d96bde07feb7
#
_cell.length_a   1.000
_cell.length_b   1.000
_cell.length_c   1.000
_cell.angle_alpha   90.00
_cell.angle_beta   90.00
_cell.angle_gamma   90.00
#
_symmetry.space_group_name_H-M   'P 1'
#
loop_
_entity.id
_entity.type
_entity.pdbx_description
1 polymer ?
#
loop_
_entity_poly.entity_id
_entity_poly.type
_entity_poly.pdbx_seq_one_letter_code
_entity_poly.pdbx_strand_id
1 'polypeptide(L)'
;MPQSVIPGPLAGRLVPIPSLRDGFERFLAACFDTAAVPAATLERCRRLVAALHGADPADCGPALAELPSAETDALARGEAPSGLPRADARAVDIARYIPWSHHDLPDAPVLAFRDECGDRATVTLLAALAMFDAVCRMTLVARRLEGA
;
A
#
# COMPACT_ATOMS: atom_id res chain seq x y z
N MET A 1 6.85 -22.02 3.92
CA MET A 1 7.63 -20.77 4.03
C MET A 1 6.67 -19.60 3.96
N PRO A 2 6.72 -18.66 4.87
CA PRO A 2 5.93 -17.45 4.71
C PRO A 2 6.37 -16.74 3.41
N GLN A 3 5.39 -16.21 2.67
CA GLN A 3 5.66 -15.48 1.46
C GLN A 3 6.38 -14.16 1.81
N SER A 4 7.45 -13.82 1.08
CA SER A 4 8.14 -12.54 1.28
C SER A 4 7.20 -11.36 1.04
N VAL A 5 7.26 -10.37 1.90
CA VAL A 5 6.53 -9.11 1.71
C VAL A 5 7.25 -8.15 0.75
N ILE A 6 8.49 -8.46 0.38
CA ILE A 6 9.26 -7.69 -0.61
C ILE A 6 8.97 -8.25 -2.01
N PRO A 7 8.54 -7.42 -2.98
CA PRO A 7 8.34 -7.86 -4.37
C PRO A 7 9.60 -8.47 -4.98
N GLY A 8 9.43 -9.52 -5.80
CA GLY A 8 10.54 -10.32 -6.37
C GLY A 8 11.67 -9.51 -7.01
N PRO A 9 11.38 -8.54 -7.91
CA PRO A 9 12.43 -7.73 -8.54
C PRO A 9 13.27 -6.94 -7.52
N LEU A 10 12.62 -6.38 -6.50
CA LEU A 10 13.30 -5.66 -5.42
C LEU A 10 14.06 -6.62 -4.49
N ALA A 11 13.46 -7.76 -4.14
CA ALA A 11 14.10 -8.78 -3.32
C ALA A 11 15.40 -9.28 -3.96
N GLY A 12 15.40 -9.48 -5.28
CA GLY A 12 16.59 -9.88 -6.05
C GLY A 12 17.74 -8.87 -5.91
N ARG A 13 17.44 -7.58 -5.89
CA ARG A 13 18.45 -6.51 -5.71
C ARG A 13 19.02 -6.44 -4.28
N LEU A 14 18.28 -6.97 -3.31
CA LEU A 14 18.71 -6.99 -1.91
C LEU A 14 19.49 -8.26 -1.52
N VAL A 15 19.56 -9.27 -2.39
CA VAL A 15 20.31 -10.52 -2.15
C VAL A 15 21.75 -10.27 -1.70
N PRO A 16 22.53 -9.33 -2.28
CA PRO A 16 23.92 -9.10 -1.86
C PRO A 16 24.04 -8.48 -0.46
N ILE A 17 22.96 -8.01 0.14
CA ILE A 17 22.96 -7.34 1.46
C ILE A 17 21.90 -7.99 2.37
N PRO A 18 22.15 -9.21 2.88
CA PRO A 18 21.14 -9.99 3.61
C PRO A 18 20.58 -9.27 4.84
N SER A 19 21.41 -8.58 5.61
CA SER A 19 20.99 -7.84 6.80
C SER A 19 20.02 -6.70 6.48
N LEU A 20 20.23 -6.01 5.36
CA LEU A 20 19.31 -4.97 4.88
C LEU A 20 17.99 -5.61 4.43
N ARG A 21 18.05 -6.68 3.66
CA ARG A 21 16.86 -7.41 3.21
C ARG A 21 16.02 -7.87 4.39
N ASP A 22 16.62 -8.53 5.36
CA ASP A 22 15.92 -9.08 6.52
C ASP A 22 15.35 -7.98 7.43
N GLY A 23 16.07 -6.86 7.58
CA GLY A 23 15.59 -5.67 8.28
C GLY A 23 14.39 -5.04 7.59
N PHE A 24 14.47 -4.89 6.28
CA PHE A 24 13.40 -4.33 5.47
C PHE A 24 12.15 -5.21 5.44
N GLU A 25 12.32 -6.54 5.34
CA GLU A 25 11.23 -7.52 5.42
C GLU A 25 10.44 -7.36 6.73
N ARG A 26 11.14 -7.32 7.87
CA ARG A 26 10.50 -7.14 9.18
C ARG A 26 9.81 -5.79 9.32
N PHE A 27 10.41 -4.74 8.79
CA PHE A 27 9.82 -3.40 8.81
C PHE A 27 8.54 -3.32 7.99
N LEU A 28 8.53 -3.84 6.76
CA LEU A 28 7.34 -3.87 5.92
C LEU A 28 6.23 -4.71 6.55
N ALA A 29 6.56 -5.87 7.11
CA ALA A 29 5.57 -6.71 7.80
C ALA A 29 4.90 -5.96 8.97
N ALA A 30 5.65 -5.14 9.69
CA ALA A 30 5.11 -4.31 10.77
C ALA A 30 4.22 -3.16 10.24
N CYS A 31 4.57 -2.57 9.09
CA CYS A 31 3.77 -1.50 8.47
C CYS A 31 2.42 -2.02 7.95
N PHE A 32 2.31 -3.30 7.60
CA PHE A 32 1.09 -3.92 7.09
C PHE A 32 0.29 -4.62 8.21
N ASP A 33 0.25 -4.02 9.39
CA ASP A 33 -0.44 -4.56 10.57
C ASP A 33 -1.96 -4.58 10.38
N THR A 34 -2.50 -5.76 10.07
CA THR A 34 -3.95 -5.98 9.88
C THR A 34 -4.74 -6.05 11.18
N ALA A 35 -4.08 -6.04 12.34
CA ALA A 35 -4.76 -5.93 13.63
C ALA A 35 -5.20 -4.49 13.93
N ALA A 36 -4.51 -3.49 13.35
CA ALA A 36 -4.85 -2.08 13.54
C ALA A 36 -5.77 -1.56 12.42
N VAL A 37 -5.57 -2.00 11.19
CA VAL A 37 -6.40 -1.65 10.02
C VAL A 37 -6.85 -2.93 9.32
N PRO A 38 -8.14 -3.11 9.00
CA PRO A 38 -8.61 -4.32 8.34
C PRO A 38 -7.83 -4.62 7.05
N ALA A 39 -7.51 -5.89 6.82
CA ALA A 39 -6.77 -6.34 5.65
C ALA A 39 -7.40 -5.89 4.32
N ALA A 40 -8.74 -5.92 4.22
CA ALA A 40 -9.45 -5.46 3.04
C ALA A 40 -9.29 -3.95 2.80
N THR A 41 -9.23 -3.15 3.85
CA THR A 41 -8.97 -1.70 3.75
C THR A 41 -7.58 -1.43 3.20
N LEU A 42 -6.55 -2.10 3.75
CA LEU A 42 -5.17 -1.98 3.27
C LEU A 42 -5.03 -2.49 1.83
N GLU A 43 -5.72 -3.58 1.47
CA GLU A 43 -5.69 -4.14 0.11
C GLU A 43 -6.29 -3.16 -0.92
N ARG A 44 -7.38 -2.49 -0.60
CA ARG A 44 -7.94 -1.43 -1.46
C ARG A 44 -6.94 -0.31 -1.69
N CYS A 45 -6.32 0.15 -0.63
CA CYS A 45 -5.29 1.20 -0.70
C CYS A 45 -4.08 0.76 -1.53
N ARG A 46 -3.58 -0.46 -1.33
CA ARG A 46 -2.45 -1.03 -2.08
C ARG A 46 -2.73 -1.06 -3.58
N ARG A 47 -3.90 -1.55 -3.97
CA ARG A 47 -4.32 -1.62 -5.37
C ARG A 47 -4.48 -0.24 -6.00
N LEU A 48 -5.05 0.71 -5.25
CA LEU A 48 -5.19 2.08 -5.75
C LEU A 48 -3.82 2.74 -5.97
N VAL A 49 -2.91 2.62 -5.01
CA VAL A 49 -1.54 3.16 -5.14
C VAL A 49 -0.83 2.55 -6.36
N ALA A 50 -0.95 1.24 -6.56
CA ALA A 50 -0.38 0.57 -7.73
C ALA A 50 -0.97 1.12 -9.04
N ALA A 51 -2.29 1.24 -9.14
CA ALA A 51 -2.96 1.76 -10.32
C ALA A 51 -2.53 3.20 -10.65
N LEU A 52 -2.38 4.05 -9.63
CA LEU A 52 -1.91 5.42 -9.81
C LEU A 52 -0.46 5.50 -10.30
N HIS A 53 0.35 4.49 -10.03
CA HIS A 53 1.70 4.33 -10.60
C HIS A 53 1.71 3.66 -11.98
N GLY A 54 0.58 3.13 -12.44
CA GLY A 54 0.53 2.28 -13.65
C GLY A 54 1.28 0.95 -13.44
N ALA A 55 1.31 0.44 -12.22
CA ALA A 55 2.03 -0.75 -11.81
C ALA A 55 1.09 -1.93 -11.52
N ASP A 56 1.64 -3.15 -11.51
CA ASP A 56 0.94 -4.31 -10.97
C ASP A 56 0.83 -4.15 -9.44
N PRO A 57 -0.31 -4.46 -8.83
CA PRO A 57 -0.44 -4.45 -7.37
C PRO A 57 0.63 -5.26 -6.62
N ALA A 58 1.14 -6.34 -7.21
CA ALA A 58 2.25 -7.12 -6.65
C ALA A 58 3.56 -6.32 -6.51
N ASP A 59 3.72 -5.24 -7.25
CA ASP A 59 4.88 -4.34 -7.14
C ASP A 59 4.84 -3.45 -5.88
N CYS A 60 3.67 -3.34 -5.24
CA CYS A 60 3.49 -2.60 -3.98
C CYS A 60 3.56 -3.48 -2.73
N GLY A 61 3.77 -4.79 -2.88
CA GLY A 61 3.79 -5.76 -1.78
C GLY A 61 2.78 -6.91 -2.00
N PRO A 62 2.68 -7.84 -1.05
CA PRO A 62 1.82 -9.00 -1.16
C PRO A 62 0.34 -8.62 -1.08
N ALA A 63 -0.53 -9.45 -1.64
CA ALA A 63 -1.97 -9.34 -1.43
C ALA A 63 -2.30 -9.57 0.06
N LEU A 64 -3.13 -8.71 0.62
CA LEU A 64 -3.50 -8.73 2.03
C LEU A 64 -4.90 -9.31 2.26
N ALA A 65 -5.78 -9.22 1.26
CA ALA A 65 -7.12 -9.76 1.28
C ALA A 65 -7.64 -10.00 -0.15
N GLU A 66 -8.65 -10.85 -0.27
CA GLU A 66 -9.46 -10.92 -1.48
C GLU A 66 -10.54 -9.82 -1.45
N LEU A 67 -10.77 -9.19 -2.61
CA LEU A 67 -11.81 -8.18 -2.78
C LEU A 67 -12.81 -8.62 -3.85
N PRO A 68 -14.06 -8.13 -3.78
CA PRO A 68 -15.03 -8.33 -4.85
C PRO A 68 -14.49 -7.85 -6.22
N SER A 69 -14.83 -8.54 -7.30
CA SER A 69 -14.33 -8.21 -8.64
C SER A 69 -14.67 -6.77 -9.06
N ALA A 70 -15.88 -6.30 -8.74
CA ALA A 70 -16.30 -4.92 -9.05
C ALA A 70 -15.40 -3.86 -8.35
N GLU A 71 -14.96 -4.11 -7.11
CA GLU A 71 -14.03 -3.24 -6.40
C GLU A 71 -12.63 -3.31 -7.03
N THR A 72 -12.17 -4.52 -7.35
CA THR A 72 -10.88 -4.73 -8.02
C THR A 72 -10.80 -4.01 -9.36
N ASP A 73 -11.87 -4.07 -10.16
CA ASP A 73 -11.95 -3.41 -11.46
C ASP A 73 -11.95 -1.88 -11.33
N ALA A 74 -12.68 -1.33 -10.36
CA ALA A 74 -12.67 0.12 -10.09
C ALA A 74 -11.28 0.60 -9.68
N LEU A 75 -10.65 -0.10 -8.73
CA LEU A 75 -9.31 0.23 -8.24
C LEU A 75 -8.25 0.12 -9.35
N ALA A 76 -8.36 -0.85 -10.25
CA ALA A 76 -7.45 -1.00 -11.39
C ALA A 76 -7.53 0.20 -12.36
N ARG A 77 -8.68 0.90 -12.41
CA ARG A 77 -8.83 2.16 -13.17
C ARG A 77 -8.40 3.40 -12.38
N GLY A 78 -7.89 3.25 -11.16
CA GLY A 78 -7.57 4.38 -10.28
C GLY A 78 -8.80 5.05 -9.66
N GLU A 79 -9.93 4.36 -9.62
CA GLU A 79 -11.21 4.85 -9.11
C GLU A 79 -11.49 4.28 -7.72
N ALA A 80 -12.16 5.08 -6.87
CA ALA A 80 -12.69 4.57 -5.62
C ALA A 80 -13.92 3.70 -5.89
N PRO A 81 -14.01 2.49 -5.34
CA PRO A 81 -15.22 1.69 -5.43
C PRO A 81 -16.42 2.41 -4.81
N SER A 82 -17.60 2.20 -5.36
CA SER A 82 -18.86 2.70 -4.79
C SER A 82 -19.34 1.83 -3.64
N GLY A 83 -20.11 2.40 -2.72
CA GLY A 83 -20.76 1.66 -1.64
C GLY A 83 -19.84 1.15 -0.54
N LEU A 84 -18.61 1.64 -0.44
CA LEU A 84 -17.69 1.28 0.63
C LEU A 84 -18.21 1.71 2.00
N PRO A 85 -17.90 0.94 3.06
CA PRO A 85 -18.02 1.41 4.43
C PRO A 85 -17.29 2.74 4.61
N ARG A 86 -17.80 3.58 5.50
CA ARG A 86 -17.32 4.97 5.68
C ARG A 86 -15.81 5.06 5.96
N ALA A 87 -15.30 4.21 6.85
CA ALA A 87 -13.87 4.17 7.17
C ALA A 87 -13.02 3.76 5.95
N ASP A 88 -13.48 2.76 5.17
CA ASP A 88 -12.80 2.31 3.96
C ASP A 88 -12.78 3.40 2.88
N ALA A 89 -13.90 4.10 2.68
CA ALA A 89 -13.98 5.20 1.73
C ALA A 89 -12.98 6.32 2.09
N ARG A 90 -12.85 6.64 3.38
CA ARG A 90 -11.86 7.62 3.86
C ARG A 90 -10.41 7.16 3.66
N ALA A 91 -10.11 5.89 3.95
CA ALA A 91 -8.78 5.34 3.72
C ALA A 91 -8.39 5.39 2.24
N VAL A 92 -9.30 5.02 1.34
CA VAL A 92 -9.10 5.08 -0.11
C VAL A 92 -8.93 6.54 -0.58
N ASP A 93 -9.68 7.48 -0.01
CA ASP A 93 -9.55 8.90 -0.34
C ASP A 93 -8.18 9.46 0.08
N ILE A 94 -7.69 9.13 1.28
CA ILE A 94 -6.32 9.47 1.72
C ILE A 94 -5.28 8.86 0.79
N ALA A 95 -5.45 7.59 0.39
CA ALA A 95 -4.50 6.88 -0.47
C ALA A 95 -4.25 7.57 -1.83
N ARG A 96 -5.22 8.32 -2.36
CA ARG A 96 -5.10 9.05 -3.62
C ARG A 96 -4.03 10.12 -3.63
N TYR A 97 -3.75 10.73 -2.47
CA TYR A 97 -2.77 11.80 -2.36
C TYR A 97 -1.33 11.28 -2.32
N ILE A 98 -1.13 10.04 -1.88
CA ILE A 98 0.20 9.53 -1.54
C ILE A 98 1.17 9.53 -2.70
N PRO A 99 0.85 9.02 -3.92
CA PRO A 99 1.85 8.92 -4.98
C PRO A 99 2.37 10.25 -5.51
N TRP A 100 1.52 11.29 -5.55
CA TRP A 100 1.84 12.52 -6.28
C TRP A 100 1.64 13.80 -5.49
N SER A 101 0.81 13.76 -4.46
CA SER A 101 0.36 14.95 -3.73
C SER A 101 0.42 14.78 -2.21
N HIS A 102 1.31 13.93 -1.70
CA HIS A 102 1.42 13.66 -0.25
C HIS A 102 1.69 14.93 0.59
N HIS A 103 2.36 15.93 0.03
CA HIS A 103 2.61 17.22 0.66
C HIS A 103 1.38 18.15 0.69
N ASP A 104 0.37 17.85 -0.13
CA ASP A 104 -0.91 18.58 -0.19
C ASP A 104 -2.05 17.79 0.47
N LEU A 105 -1.73 16.71 1.20
CA LEU A 105 -2.74 15.90 1.88
C LEU A 105 -3.53 16.77 2.88
N PRO A 106 -4.85 16.95 2.69
CA PRO A 106 -5.63 17.76 3.60
C PRO A 106 -5.73 17.12 4.99
N ASP A 107 -5.73 17.92 6.04
CA ASP A 107 -5.90 17.42 7.40
C ASP A 107 -7.28 16.78 7.62
N ALA A 108 -8.33 17.33 6.99
CA ALA A 108 -9.71 16.92 7.23
C ALA A 108 -9.99 15.42 7.03
N PRO A 109 -9.61 14.74 5.92
CA PRO A 109 -9.83 13.31 5.77
C PRO A 109 -9.01 12.48 6.78
N VAL A 110 -7.81 12.91 7.15
CA VAL A 110 -6.97 12.21 8.13
C VAL A 110 -7.58 12.32 9.52
N LEU A 111 -8.00 13.52 9.93
CA LEU A 111 -8.67 13.74 11.20
C LEU A 111 -9.99 12.97 11.28
N ALA A 112 -10.77 12.95 10.20
CA ALA A 112 -12.02 12.22 10.14
C ALA A 112 -11.81 10.69 10.23
N PHE A 113 -10.75 10.14 9.65
CA PHE A 113 -10.39 8.73 9.80
C PHE A 113 -9.94 8.45 11.25
N ARG A 114 -9.11 9.32 11.83
CA ARG A 114 -8.67 9.21 13.22
C ARG A 114 -9.84 9.20 14.21
N ASP A 115 -10.79 10.11 14.03
CA ASP A 115 -11.95 10.23 14.91
C ASP A 115 -12.86 8.99 14.88
N GLU A 116 -12.85 8.26 13.74
CA GLU A 116 -13.62 7.03 13.58
C GLU A 116 -12.84 5.78 14.00
N CYS A 117 -11.57 5.68 13.69
CA CYS A 117 -10.76 4.47 13.83
C CYS A 117 -9.69 4.55 14.93
N GLY A 118 -9.41 5.74 15.46
CA GLY A 118 -8.41 5.99 16.50
C GLY A 118 -6.99 6.23 15.98
N ASP A 119 -6.12 6.68 16.87
CA ASP A 119 -4.75 7.08 16.54
C ASP A 119 -3.91 5.93 16.00
N ARG A 120 -3.99 4.74 16.62
CA ARG A 120 -3.23 3.56 16.20
C ARG A 120 -3.55 3.18 14.74
N ALA A 121 -4.84 3.11 14.41
CA ALA A 121 -5.28 2.78 13.05
C ALA A 121 -4.81 3.85 12.05
N THR A 122 -4.87 5.12 12.43
CA THR A 122 -4.44 6.23 11.56
C THR A 122 -2.94 6.18 11.27
N VAL A 123 -2.10 6.02 12.30
CA VAL A 123 -0.64 5.90 12.12
C VAL A 123 -0.31 4.66 11.29
N THR A 124 -0.95 3.52 11.54
CA THR A 124 -0.75 2.30 10.76
C THR A 124 -1.16 2.49 9.30
N LEU A 125 -2.31 3.12 9.04
CA LEU A 125 -2.73 3.42 7.67
C LEU A 125 -1.71 4.29 6.94
N LEU A 126 -1.29 5.39 7.54
CA LEU A 126 -0.33 6.31 6.91
C LEU A 126 1.02 5.64 6.67
N ALA A 127 1.52 4.82 7.61
CA ALA A 127 2.73 4.04 7.42
C ALA A 127 2.61 3.02 6.29
N ALA A 128 1.48 2.29 6.22
CA ALA A 128 1.23 1.35 5.14
C ALA A 128 1.16 2.04 3.78
N LEU A 129 0.46 3.16 3.67
CA LEU A 129 0.35 3.94 2.44
C LEU A 129 1.72 4.44 1.95
N ALA A 130 2.53 4.99 2.84
CA ALA A 130 3.88 5.44 2.52
C ALA A 130 4.75 4.28 2.03
N MET A 131 4.61 3.09 2.62
CA MET A 131 5.36 1.91 2.21
C MET A 131 4.87 1.29 0.91
N PHE A 132 3.56 1.27 0.64
CA PHE A 132 3.06 0.86 -0.67
C PHE A 132 3.64 1.74 -1.78
N ASP A 133 3.66 3.04 -1.60
CA ASP A 133 4.26 3.98 -2.55
C ASP A 133 5.77 3.76 -2.71
N ALA A 134 6.52 3.72 -1.61
CA ALA A 134 7.96 3.54 -1.63
C ALA A 134 8.38 2.21 -2.25
N VAL A 135 7.74 1.10 -1.87
CA VAL A 135 8.02 -0.24 -2.40
C VAL A 135 7.70 -0.31 -3.88
N CYS A 136 6.56 0.27 -4.31
CA CYS A 136 6.19 0.35 -5.72
C CYS A 136 7.27 1.07 -6.54
N ARG A 137 7.69 2.26 -6.11
CA ARG A 137 8.74 3.04 -6.80
C ARG A 137 10.06 2.26 -6.89
N MET A 138 10.51 1.67 -5.79
CA MET A 138 11.73 0.87 -5.75
C MET A 138 11.64 -0.36 -6.66
N THR A 139 10.50 -1.04 -6.69
CA THR A 139 10.27 -2.21 -7.55
C THR A 139 10.28 -1.83 -9.03
N LEU A 140 9.65 -0.73 -9.40
CA LEU A 140 9.66 -0.23 -10.79
C LEU A 140 11.08 0.13 -11.26
N VAL A 141 11.90 0.72 -10.38
CA VAL A 141 13.32 0.97 -10.67
C VAL A 141 14.08 -0.34 -10.81
N ALA A 142 13.88 -1.30 -9.90
CA ALA A 142 14.53 -2.61 -9.97
C ALA A 142 14.24 -3.33 -11.30
N ARG A 143 12.98 -3.32 -11.77
CA ARG A 143 12.60 -3.89 -13.08
C ARG A 143 13.32 -3.24 -14.25
N ARG A 144 13.46 -1.91 -14.24
CA ARG A 144 14.19 -1.20 -15.30
C ARG A 144 15.65 -1.59 -15.36
N LEU A 145 16.27 -1.85 -14.20
CA LEU A 145 17.65 -2.30 -14.12
C LEU A 145 17.85 -3.77 -14.53
N GLU A 146 16.79 -4.59 -14.55
CA GLU A 146 16.84 -5.96 -15.06
C GLU A 146 16.86 -6.01 -16.59
N GLY A 147 16.29 -5.01 -17.26
CA GLY A 147 16.23 -4.90 -18.72
C GLY A 147 17.38 -4.11 -19.36
N ALA A 148 18.29 -3.59 -18.55
CA ALA A 148 19.48 -2.85 -18.99
C ALA A 148 20.73 -3.74 -18.99
#